data_4d360b0b911a0588657c5a7504dd7e65
#
_entry.id   4d360b0b911a0588657c5a7504dd7e65
#
_cell.length_a   1.000
_cell.length_b   1.000
_cell.length_c   1.000
_cell.angle_alpha   90.00
_cell.angle_beta   90.00
_cell.angle_gamma   90.00
#
_symmetry.space_group_name_H-M   'P 1'
#
loop_
_entity.id
_entity.type
_entity.pdbx_description
1 polymer ?
#
loop_
_entity_poly.entity_id
_entity_poly.type
_entity_poly.pdbx_seq_one_letter_code
_entity_poly.pdbx_strand_id
1 'polypeptide(L)'
;MSAAVEASFWSLHTALGVTSVVLRGSMAGQPPREILSDAGAQVRHSVRQALGVPVPENLDATADSGHTALLRARGAELLRRSADFHAEDDTHHHTAYARILSELAPDEARVVRHLYLDGPQPAVEVKTGRSSYRGVFNLLGEDAALRYPNRIDEYLANLDRLGLIDVTREALGNPNRYQLLEAMPEVRRLLKRAGFGTKVLYRTIELTSFGAGFVRTCLPVPSLDSPASPGLQRAAGEP
;
A
#
# COMPACT_ATOMS: atom_id res chain seq x y z
N MET A 1 -38.58 26.06 6.51
CA MET A 1 -38.91 24.99 7.49
C MET A 1 -39.21 23.62 6.83
N SER A 2 -38.92 23.40 5.55
CA SER A 2 -39.26 22.12 4.84
C SER A 2 -38.18 21.05 4.87
N ALA A 3 -36.91 21.39 4.83
CA ALA A 3 -35.83 20.39 4.69
C ALA A 3 -35.65 19.45 5.91
N ALA A 4 -35.89 19.95 7.12
CA ALA A 4 -35.71 19.14 8.35
C ALA A 4 -36.86 18.11 8.52
N VAL A 5 -38.02 18.38 8.03
CA VAL A 5 -39.18 17.48 8.08
C VAL A 5 -39.04 16.35 7.06
N GLU A 6 -38.52 16.65 5.85
CA GLU A 6 -38.28 15.63 4.82
C GLU A 6 -37.15 14.64 5.22
N ALA A 7 -36.08 15.12 5.84
CA ALA A 7 -35.01 14.25 6.31
C ALA A 7 -35.46 13.27 7.41
N SER A 8 -36.38 13.72 8.29
CA SER A 8 -36.95 12.88 9.34
C SER A 8 -37.94 11.83 8.78
N PHE A 9 -38.73 12.16 7.79
CA PHE A 9 -39.62 11.23 7.12
C PHE A 9 -38.83 10.15 6.32
N TRP A 10 -37.78 10.54 5.66
CA TRP A 10 -36.94 9.62 4.91
C TRP A 10 -36.22 8.58 5.81
N SER A 11 -35.68 8.99 6.95
CA SER A 11 -35.03 8.08 7.89
C SER A 11 -36.02 7.07 8.50
N LEU A 12 -37.22 7.47 8.78
CA LEU A 12 -38.28 6.57 9.27
C LEU A 12 -38.74 5.56 8.21
N HIS A 13 -38.89 5.99 6.95
CA HIS A 13 -39.31 5.11 5.85
C HIS A 13 -38.27 4.06 5.50
N THR A 14 -36.97 4.41 5.57
CA THR A 14 -35.87 3.49 5.32
C THR A 14 -35.74 2.49 6.47
N ALA A 15 -35.87 2.93 7.72
CA ALA A 15 -35.82 2.05 8.89
C ALA A 15 -36.97 1.03 8.89
N LEU A 16 -38.20 1.46 8.57
CA LEU A 16 -39.33 0.56 8.47
C LEU A 16 -39.21 -0.43 7.32
N GLY A 17 -38.66 -0.01 6.16
CA GLY A 17 -38.42 -0.87 5.01
C GLY A 17 -37.42 -1.99 5.32
N VAL A 18 -36.29 -1.68 5.92
CA VAL A 18 -35.27 -2.69 6.31
C VAL A 18 -35.82 -3.66 7.37
N THR A 19 -36.54 -3.14 8.36
CA THR A 19 -37.15 -4.00 9.42
C THR A 19 -38.16 -4.98 8.84
N SER A 20 -38.97 -4.55 7.84
CA SER A 20 -39.95 -5.43 7.21
C SER A 20 -39.32 -6.54 6.36
N VAL A 21 -38.17 -6.28 5.72
CA VAL A 21 -37.42 -7.28 4.92
C VAL A 21 -36.81 -8.33 5.87
N VAL A 22 -36.22 -7.88 6.97
CA VAL A 22 -35.60 -8.78 7.95
C VAL A 22 -36.66 -9.67 8.63
N LEU A 23 -37.78 -9.10 9.04
CA LEU A 23 -38.88 -9.86 9.65
C LEU A 23 -39.50 -10.86 8.67
N ARG A 24 -39.72 -10.49 7.41
CA ARG A 24 -40.31 -11.39 6.40
C ARG A 24 -39.36 -12.53 6.04
N GLY A 25 -38.06 -12.24 5.87
CA GLY A 25 -37.04 -13.26 5.61
C GLY A 25 -36.87 -14.24 6.76
N SER A 26 -36.92 -13.75 8.02
CA SER A 26 -36.87 -14.59 9.22
C SER A 26 -38.08 -15.54 9.36
N MET A 27 -39.27 -15.07 9.01
CA MET A 27 -40.49 -15.88 9.01
C MET A 27 -40.56 -16.89 7.87
N ALA A 28 -39.88 -16.62 6.75
CA ALA A 28 -39.81 -17.50 5.59
C ALA A 28 -38.71 -18.58 5.69
N GLY A 29 -37.92 -18.61 6.76
CA GLY A 29 -36.85 -19.59 6.97
C GLY A 29 -35.67 -19.43 6.02
N GLN A 30 -35.46 -18.23 5.47
CA GLN A 30 -34.34 -17.93 4.57
C GLN A 30 -33.01 -17.92 5.34
N PRO A 31 -31.90 -18.34 4.70
CA PRO A 31 -30.59 -18.31 5.33
C PRO A 31 -30.14 -16.88 5.61
N PRO A 32 -29.42 -16.60 6.70
CA PRO A 32 -29.02 -15.27 7.13
C PRO A 32 -28.30 -14.42 6.07
N ARG A 33 -27.62 -15.06 5.13
CA ARG A 33 -26.90 -14.39 4.03
C ARG A 33 -27.85 -13.75 3.01
N GLU A 34 -28.96 -14.38 2.71
CA GLU A 34 -29.99 -13.85 1.80
C GLU A 34 -30.73 -12.67 2.42
N ILE A 35 -31.05 -12.75 3.71
CA ILE A 35 -31.70 -11.66 4.46
C ILE A 35 -30.78 -10.41 4.47
N LEU A 36 -29.49 -10.56 4.66
CA LEU A 36 -28.53 -9.45 4.63
C LEU A 36 -28.36 -8.85 3.23
N SER A 37 -28.40 -9.68 2.18
CA SER A 37 -28.30 -9.20 0.80
C SER A 37 -29.54 -8.38 0.41
N ASP A 38 -30.73 -8.83 0.80
CA ASP A 38 -32.00 -8.16 0.53
C ASP A 38 -32.12 -6.84 1.31
N ALA A 39 -31.72 -6.83 2.57
CA ALA A 39 -31.65 -5.60 3.38
C ALA A 39 -30.68 -4.57 2.78
N GLY A 40 -29.51 -5.03 2.30
CA GLY A 40 -28.55 -4.18 1.61
C GLY A 40 -29.05 -3.62 0.27
N ALA A 41 -29.82 -4.40 -0.49
CA ALA A 41 -30.47 -3.96 -1.72
C ALA A 41 -31.53 -2.88 -1.45
N GLN A 42 -32.32 -3.07 -0.40
CA GLN A 42 -33.34 -2.10 0.01
C GLN A 42 -32.75 -0.74 0.41
N VAL A 43 -31.65 -0.75 1.18
CA VAL A 43 -30.94 0.49 1.55
C VAL A 43 -30.41 1.20 0.30
N ARG A 44 -29.75 0.48 -0.61
CA ARG A 44 -29.25 1.06 -1.87
C ARG A 44 -30.38 1.65 -2.72
N HIS A 45 -31.52 0.98 -2.81
CA HIS A 45 -32.70 1.46 -3.52
C HIS A 45 -33.23 2.77 -2.92
N SER A 46 -33.37 2.82 -1.59
CA SER A 46 -33.83 4.01 -0.87
C SER A 46 -32.88 5.21 -1.01
N VAL A 47 -31.56 4.97 -0.98
CA VAL A 47 -30.56 6.02 -1.19
C VAL A 47 -30.62 6.58 -2.62
N ARG A 48 -30.73 5.72 -3.63
CA ARG A 48 -30.86 6.15 -5.03
C ARG A 48 -32.13 6.95 -5.25
N GLN A 49 -33.26 6.52 -4.70
CA GLN A 49 -34.49 7.23 -4.76
C GLN A 49 -34.46 8.62 -4.13
N ALA A 50 -33.79 8.73 -2.97
CA ALA A 50 -33.57 10.01 -2.28
C ALA A 50 -32.65 10.98 -3.06
N LEU A 51 -31.73 10.44 -3.84
CA LEU A 51 -30.83 11.22 -4.70
C LEU A 51 -31.43 11.56 -6.07
N GLY A 52 -32.67 11.15 -6.37
CA GLY A 52 -33.32 11.39 -7.65
C GLY A 52 -32.66 10.68 -8.84
N VAL A 53 -31.86 9.64 -8.59
CA VAL A 53 -31.22 8.87 -9.64
C VAL A 53 -32.23 7.86 -10.19
N PRO A 54 -32.58 7.91 -11.49
CA PRO A 54 -33.50 6.94 -12.07
C PRO A 54 -32.94 5.53 -11.93
N VAL A 55 -33.78 4.61 -11.42
CA VAL A 55 -33.43 3.20 -11.30
C VAL A 55 -33.58 2.60 -12.69
N PRO A 56 -32.48 2.14 -13.33
CA PRO A 56 -32.61 1.35 -14.53
C PRO A 56 -33.24 -0.01 -14.14
N GLU A 57 -34.47 -0.22 -14.51
CA GLU A 57 -35.10 -1.54 -14.37
C GLU A 57 -34.24 -2.55 -15.15
N ASN A 58 -33.57 -3.49 -14.45
CA ASN A 58 -32.92 -4.70 -14.96
C ASN A 58 -31.54 -4.65 -15.61
N LEU A 59 -30.67 -3.63 -15.42
CA LEU A 59 -29.32 -3.68 -15.97
C LEU A 59 -28.22 -4.08 -14.95
N ASP A 60 -28.43 -3.91 -13.64
CA ASP A 60 -27.34 -4.08 -12.65
C ASP A 60 -27.05 -5.54 -12.28
N ALA A 61 -28.04 -6.42 -12.27
CA ALA A 61 -27.81 -7.83 -11.89
C ALA A 61 -27.12 -8.64 -13.00
N THR A 62 -27.39 -8.32 -14.27
CA THR A 62 -26.77 -9.02 -15.41
C THR A 62 -25.39 -8.48 -15.73
N ALA A 63 -25.13 -7.18 -15.57
CA ALA A 63 -23.82 -6.58 -15.80
C ALA A 63 -22.82 -6.99 -14.70
N ASP A 64 -23.24 -7.00 -13.43
CA ASP A 64 -22.39 -7.44 -12.31
C ASP A 64 -22.10 -8.94 -12.38
N SER A 65 -23.09 -9.77 -12.77
CA SER A 65 -22.90 -11.21 -12.99
C SER A 65 -21.96 -11.47 -14.18
N GLY A 66 -22.07 -10.71 -15.26
CA GLY A 66 -21.19 -10.83 -16.43
C GLY A 66 -19.76 -10.44 -16.11
N HIS A 67 -19.55 -9.33 -15.39
CA HIS A 67 -18.22 -8.90 -14.96
C HIS A 67 -17.57 -9.90 -14.00
N THR A 68 -18.31 -10.39 -13.02
CA THR A 68 -17.84 -11.40 -12.07
C THR A 68 -17.53 -12.72 -12.79
N ALA A 69 -18.33 -13.15 -13.75
CA ALA A 69 -18.04 -14.34 -14.55
C ALA A 69 -16.77 -14.19 -15.37
N LEU A 70 -16.52 -13.02 -15.96
CA LEU A 70 -15.30 -12.72 -16.70
C LEU A 70 -14.06 -12.74 -15.80
N LEU A 71 -14.15 -12.18 -14.60
CA LEU A 71 -13.06 -12.24 -13.62
C LEU A 71 -12.76 -13.68 -13.18
N ARG A 72 -13.79 -14.49 -12.95
CA ARG A 72 -13.63 -15.92 -12.61
C ARG A 72 -13.02 -16.71 -13.77
N ALA A 73 -13.45 -16.47 -14.99
CA ALA A 73 -12.87 -17.12 -16.17
C ALA A 73 -11.38 -16.77 -16.33
N ARG A 74 -11.02 -15.50 -16.10
CA ARG A 74 -9.60 -15.07 -16.13
C ARG A 74 -8.78 -15.71 -15.00
N GLY A 75 -9.35 -15.83 -13.80
CA GLY A 75 -8.74 -16.55 -12.68
C GLY A 75 -8.54 -18.03 -12.97
N ALA A 76 -9.53 -18.70 -13.55
CA ALA A 76 -9.43 -20.10 -13.95
C ALA A 76 -8.34 -20.32 -15.03
N GLU A 77 -8.22 -19.39 -15.98
CA GLU A 77 -7.16 -19.43 -16.99
C GLU A 77 -5.76 -19.28 -16.37
N LEU A 78 -5.59 -18.39 -15.38
CA LEU A 78 -4.33 -18.27 -14.65
C LEU A 78 -3.99 -19.58 -13.92
N LEU A 79 -4.96 -20.19 -13.25
CA LEU A 79 -4.76 -21.49 -12.56
C LEU A 79 -4.40 -22.60 -13.54
N ARG A 80 -5.05 -22.65 -14.72
CA ARG A 80 -4.73 -23.63 -15.76
C ARG A 80 -3.30 -23.46 -16.27
N ARG A 81 -2.86 -22.24 -16.54
CA ARG A 81 -1.50 -21.93 -16.95
C ARG A 81 -0.46 -22.26 -15.88
N SER A 82 -0.77 -22.08 -14.61
CA SER A 82 0.14 -22.42 -13.51
C SER A 82 0.32 -23.94 -13.34
N ALA A 83 -0.59 -24.77 -13.85
CA ALA A 83 -0.50 -26.21 -13.83
C ALA A 83 0.26 -26.80 -15.03
N ASP A 84 0.58 -25.97 -16.02
CA ASP A 84 1.32 -26.39 -17.22
C ASP A 84 2.83 -26.19 -16.99
N PHE A 85 3.47 -27.25 -16.45
CA PHE A 85 4.92 -27.26 -16.18
C PHE A 85 5.78 -27.32 -17.45
N HIS A 86 5.18 -27.42 -18.65
CA HIS A 86 5.88 -27.48 -19.92
C HIS A 86 5.74 -26.17 -20.72
N ALA A 87 4.94 -25.20 -20.21
CA ALA A 87 4.95 -23.88 -20.79
C ALA A 87 6.33 -23.26 -20.52
N GLU A 88 7.16 -23.18 -21.53
CA GLU A 88 8.36 -22.35 -21.54
C GLU A 88 7.92 -20.88 -21.44
N ASP A 89 7.41 -20.49 -20.29
CA ASP A 89 7.17 -19.11 -19.94
C ASP A 89 8.55 -18.54 -19.64
N ASP A 90 9.19 -18.01 -20.67
CA ASP A 90 10.53 -17.41 -20.68
C ASP A 90 10.63 -16.15 -19.81
N THR A 91 9.61 -15.91 -19.00
CA THR A 91 9.56 -14.83 -18.03
C THR A 91 10.02 -15.30 -16.65
N HIS A 92 11.35 -15.37 -16.48
CA HIS A 92 11.97 -15.55 -15.15
C HIS A 92 11.62 -14.41 -14.18
N HIS A 93 10.72 -13.50 -14.56
CA HIS A 93 10.43 -12.28 -13.82
C HIS A 93 8.95 -12.19 -13.47
N HIS A 94 8.66 -11.67 -12.31
CA HIS A 94 7.30 -11.47 -11.86
C HIS A 94 6.55 -10.49 -12.79
N THR A 95 5.37 -10.87 -13.26
CA THR A 95 4.57 -10.09 -14.25
C THR A 95 4.20 -8.68 -13.78
N ALA A 96 4.17 -8.44 -12.46
CA ALA A 96 3.91 -7.12 -11.90
C ALA A 96 5.05 -6.11 -12.08
N TYR A 97 6.28 -6.56 -12.39
CA TYR A 97 7.44 -5.65 -12.43
C TYR A 97 7.31 -4.54 -13.46
N ALA A 98 6.81 -4.83 -14.66
CA ALA A 98 6.59 -3.82 -15.69
C ALA A 98 5.59 -2.73 -15.24
N ARG A 99 4.53 -3.14 -14.55
CA ARG A 99 3.55 -2.22 -13.98
C ARG A 99 4.16 -1.37 -12.86
N ILE A 100 4.91 -2.00 -11.95
CA ILE A 100 5.58 -1.28 -10.86
C ILE A 100 6.53 -0.22 -11.41
N LEU A 101 7.34 -0.55 -12.44
CA LEU A 101 8.21 0.43 -13.10
C LEU A 101 7.45 1.65 -13.63
N SER A 102 6.24 1.46 -14.15
CA SER A 102 5.42 2.57 -14.66
C SER A 102 4.81 3.44 -13.55
N GLU A 103 4.71 2.92 -12.33
CA GLU A 103 4.19 3.62 -11.16
C GLU A 103 5.29 4.25 -10.29
N LEU A 104 6.57 3.96 -10.57
CA LEU A 104 7.70 4.41 -9.76
C LEU A 104 8.16 5.83 -10.16
N ALA A 105 8.31 6.70 -9.17
CA ALA A 105 9.00 7.96 -9.36
C ALA A 105 10.53 7.75 -9.42
N PRO A 106 11.30 8.63 -10.10
CA PRO A 106 12.76 8.51 -10.17
C PRO A 106 13.46 8.47 -8.80
N ASP A 107 12.98 9.26 -7.85
CA ASP A 107 13.51 9.28 -6.47
C ASP A 107 13.19 7.97 -5.72
N GLU A 108 12.03 7.36 -5.95
CA GLU A 108 11.67 6.05 -5.38
C GLU A 108 12.60 4.95 -5.89
N ALA A 109 12.96 4.98 -7.16
CA ALA A 109 13.95 4.06 -7.71
C ALA A 109 15.32 4.20 -7.02
N ARG A 110 15.71 5.44 -6.63
CA ARG A 110 16.94 5.68 -5.85
C ARG A 110 16.84 5.08 -4.44
N VAL A 111 15.69 5.25 -3.77
CA VAL A 111 15.46 4.67 -2.44
C VAL A 111 15.62 3.16 -2.46
N VAL A 112 14.91 2.45 -3.33
CA VAL A 112 14.99 0.99 -3.37
C VAL A 112 16.38 0.49 -3.80
N ARG A 113 17.05 1.22 -4.70
CA ARG A 113 18.43 0.90 -5.07
C ARG A 113 19.39 1.11 -3.91
N HIS A 114 19.24 2.18 -3.14
CA HIS A 114 20.05 2.44 -1.94
C HIS A 114 19.84 1.34 -0.89
N LEU A 115 18.58 0.99 -0.59
CA LEU A 115 18.27 -0.11 0.33
C LEU A 115 18.85 -1.46 -0.13
N TYR A 116 18.96 -1.68 -1.45
CA TYR A 116 19.57 -2.88 -2.00
C TYR A 116 21.09 -2.93 -1.80
N LEU A 117 21.77 -1.80 -1.94
CA LEU A 117 23.22 -1.71 -1.89
C LEU A 117 23.75 -1.56 -0.47
N ASP A 118 23.10 -0.74 0.35
CA ASP A 118 23.57 -0.34 1.68
C ASP A 118 22.78 -1.05 2.81
N GLY A 119 21.77 -1.85 2.42
CA GLY A 119 20.98 -2.65 3.35
C GLY A 119 19.93 -1.84 4.12
N PRO A 120 19.34 -2.45 5.16
CA PRO A 120 18.28 -1.86 5.97
C PRO A 120 18.70 -0.55 6.63
N GLN A 121 17.79 0.44 6.67
CA GLN A 121 18.03 1.77 7.20
C GLN A 121 17.22 2.03 8.47
N PRO A 122 17.82 2.71 9.47
CA PRO A 122 17.13 3.06 10.70
C PRO A 122 16.10 4.14 10.46
N ALA A 123 15.03 4.08 11.24
CA ALA A 123 14.01 5.11 11.26
C ALA A 123 13.42 5.28 12.67
N VAL A 124 12.88 6.46 12.96
CA VAL A 124 12.33 6.80 14.27
C VAL A 124 10.91 7.31 14.10
N GLU A 125 9.97 6.68 14.81
CA GLU A 125 8.59 7.14 14.94
C GLU A 125 8.41 7.80 16.32
N VAL A 126 7.83 9.01 16.35
CA VAL A 126 7.53 9.69 17.60
C VAL A 126 6.04 9.60 17.89
N LYS A 127 5.66 8.91 18.98
CA LYS A 127 4.28 8.84 19.48
C LYS A 127 4.07 9.87 20.56
N THR A 128 3.09 10.75 20.38
CA THR A 128 2.72 11.80 21.32
C THR A 128 1.35 11.48 21.92
N GLY A 129 1.29 10.92 23.13
CA GLY A 129 0.04 10.64 23.82
C GLY A 129 -1.00 9.89 22.97
N ARG A 130 -2.10 10.56 22.60
CA ARG A 130 -3.19 9.98 21.78
C ARG A 130 -2.96 10.03 20.27
N SER A 131 -1.99 10.80 19.79
CA SER A 131 -1.71 10.98 18.38
C SER A 131 -0.36 10.37 18.02
N SER A 132 -0.32 9.50 17.03
CA SER A 132 0.93 9.11 16.39
C SER A 132 1.25 10.16 15.32
N TYR A 133 2.47 10.69 15.32
CA TYR A 133 2.97 11.37 14.14
C TYR A 133 3.01 10.34 12.99
N ARG A 134 2.39 10.66 11.87
CA ARG A 134 2.25 9.70 10.76
C ARG A 134 3.53 9.50 9.95
N GLY A 135 4.55 10.33 10.15
CA GLY A 135 5.83 10.23 9.46
C GLY A 135 6.86 9.45 10.26
N VAL A 136 7.82 8.92 9.54
CA VAL A 136 8.96 8.19 10.11
C VAL A 136 10.23 8.98 9.80
N PHE A 137 10.90 9.50 10.81
CA PHE A 137 12.16 10.23 10.64
C PHE A 137 13.26 9.26 10.22
N ASN A 138 13.92 9.55 9.12
CA ASN A 138 15.02 8.77 8.55
C ASN A 138 15.97 9.70 7.78
N LEU A 139 17.11 9.18 7.34
CA LEU A 139 18.10 9.90 6.55
C LEU A 139 18.13 9.45 5.08
N LEU A 140 17.18 8.62 4.66
CA LEU A 140 17.13 8.09 3.28
C LEU A 140 17.07 9.18 2.22
N GLY A 141 16.45 10.32 2.55
CA GLY A 141 16.38 11.46 1.63
C GLY A 141 17.75 12.00 1.26
N GLU A 142 18.64 12.09 2.23
CA GLU A 142 20.01 12.54 2.09
C GLU A 142 20.93 11.41 1.59
N ASP A 143 20.84 10.23 2.21
CA ASP A 143 21.71 9.08 1.94
C ASP A 143 21.53 8.55 0.51
N ALA A 144 20.31 8.50 0.01
CA ALA A 144 20.01 8.13 -1.36
C ALA A 144 20.15 9.30 -2.36
N ALA A 145 20.57 10.48 -1.91
CA ALA A 145 20.74 11.70 -2.70
C ALA A 145 19.49 12.04 -3.55
N LEU A 146 18.33 12.08 -2.92
CA LEU A 146 17.07 12.35 -3.58
C LEU A 146 17.02 13.79 -4.12
N ARG A 147 16.34 13.97 -5.25
CA ARG A 147 16.09 15.32 -5.80
C ARG A 147 15.13 16.11 -4.92
N TYR A 148 14.15 15.42 -4.29
CA TYR A 148 13.15 16.01 -3.41
C TYR A 148 13.12 15.27 -2.07
N PRO A 149 14.13 15.44 -1.18
CA PRO A 149 14.22 14.72 0.08
C PRO A 149 13.05 15.00 1.04
N ASN A 150 12.42 16.16 0.92
CA ASN A 150 11.23 16.55 1.70
C ASN A 150 9.97 15.73 1.35
N ARG A 151 9.99 14.92 0.28
CA ARG A 151 8.88 14.04 -0.12
C ARG A 151 9.11 12.57 0.28
N ILE A 152 10.08 12.30 1.12
CA ILE A 152 10.44 10.93 1.50
C ILE A 152 9.26 10.14 2.06
N ASP A 153 8.40 10.75 2.87
CA ASP A 153 7.21 10.08 3.43
C ASP A 153 6.23 9.61 2.33
N GLU A 154 6.05 10.41 1.26
CA GLU A 154 5.22 10.03 0.11
C GLU A 154 5.84 8.85 -0.65
N TYR A 155 7.15 8.89 -0.84
CA TYR A 155 7.89 7.82 -1.52
C TYR A 155 7.84 6.51 -0.74
N LEU A 156 8.07 6.56 0.56
CA LEU A 156 7.98 5.37 1.41
C LEU A 156 6.56 4.79 1.41
N ALA A 157 5.53 5.64 1.46
CA ALA A 157 4.14 5.19 1.41
C ALA A 157 3.80 4.50 0.08
N ASN A 158 4.31 5.00 -1.05
CA ASN A 158 4.11 4.36 -2.35
C ASN A 158 4.91 3.04 -2.47
N LEU A 159 6.17 3.03 -2.03
CA LEU A 159 7.01 1.82 -2.06
C LEU A 159 6.46 0.70 -1.18
N ASP A 160 5.91 1.02 0.00
CA ASP A 160 5.20 0.09 0.88
C ASP A 160 3.93 -0.43 0.19
N ARG A 161 3.10 0.45 -0.38
CA ARG A 161 1.92 0.08 -1.17
C ARG A 161 2.25 -0.88 -2.33
N LEU A 162 3.39 -0.71 -2.97
CA LEU A 162 3.87 -1.56 -4.06
C LEU A 162 4.49 -2.88 -3.54
N GLY A 163 4.63 -3.04 -2.23
CA GLY A 163 5.22 -4.21 -1.60
C GLY A 163 6.73 -4.33 -1.80
N LEU A 164 7.41 -3.23 -2.16
CA LEU A 164 8.86 -3.22 -2.40
C LEU A 164 9.66 -3.10 -1.10
N ILE A 165 9.11 -2.40 -0.10
CA ILE A 165 9.71 -2.19 1.21
C ILE A 165 8.77 -2.62 2.33
N ASP A 166 9.32 -2.78 3.52
CA ASP A 166 8.60 -2.92 4.78
C ASP A 166 9.21 -1.99 5.83
N VAL A 167 8.35 -1.47 6.73
CA VAL A 167 8.76 -0.66 7.87
C VAL A 167 8.53 -1.48 9.14
N THR A 168 9.53 -2.24 9.52
CA THR A 168 9.44 -3.20 10.62
C THR A 168 9.51 -2.52 12.00
N ARG A 169 9.05 -3.25 13.01
CA ARG A 169 9.13 -2.80 14.43
C ARG A 169 10.41 -3.26 15.11
N GLU A 170 11.25 -3.98 14.41
CA GLU A 170 12.51 -4.45 14.90
C GLU A 170 13.59 -3.39 14.69
N ALA A 171 14.35 -3.10 15.74
CA ALA A 171 15.47 -2.19 15.64
C ALA A 171 16.69 -2.89 15.04
N LEU A 172 17.46 -2.17 14.23
CA LEU A 172 18.77 -2.63 13.80
C LEU A 172 19.69 -2.85 15.02
N GLY A 173 20.57 -3.83 14.94
CA GLY A 173 21.49 -4.18 16.03
C GLY A 173 22.50 -3.09 16.41
N ASN A 174 22.61 -2.00 15.66
CA ASN A 174 23.49 -0.88 15.95
C ASN A 174 22.72 0.34 16.50
N PRO A 175 22.70 0.57 17.83
CA PRO A 175 21.96 1.66 18.45
C PRO A 175 22.48 3.06 18.06
N ASN A 176 23.76 3.18 17.69
CA ASN A 176 24.35 4.48 17.33
C ASN A 176 23.68 5.12 16.11
N ARG A 177 23.16 4.30 15.20
CA ARG A 177 22.42 4.80 14.02
C ARG A 177 21.14 5.52 14.40
N TYR A 178 20.47 5.12 15.49
CA TYR A 178 19.25 5.78 16.00
C TYR A 178 19.55 7.07 16.76
N GLN A 179 20.70 7.15 17.43
CA GLN A 179 21.12 8.38 18.13
C GLN A 179 21.24 9.58 17.19
N LEU A 180 21.70 9.35 15.96
CA LEU A 180 21.74 10.40 14.93
C LEU A 180 20.34 10.92 14.61
N LEU A 181 19.39 10.04 14.46
CA LEU A 181 17.98 10.40 14.20
C LEU A 181 17.34 11.13 15.38
N GLU A 182 17.60 10.69 16.61
CA GLU A 182 17.13 11.37 17.82
C GLU A 182 17.75 12.76 18.00
N ALA A 183 18.97 12.95 17.49
CA ALA A 183 19.67 14.24 17.50
C ALA A 183 19.11 15.26 16.49
N MET A 184 18.32 14.83 15.51
CA MET A 184 17.71 15.68 14.50
C MET A 184 16.89 16.79 15.15
N PRO A 185 17.00 18.05 14.66
CA PRO A 185 16.26 19.19 15.23
C PRO A 185 14.75 18.98 15.24
N GLU A 186 14.22 18.32 14.21
CA GLU A 186 12.79 18.02 14.05
C GLU A 186 12.31 17.06 15.15
N VAL A 187 13.01 15.97 15.37
CA VAL A 187 12.72 14.96 16.41
C VAL A 187 12.79 15.63 17.78
N ARG A 188 13.87 16.38 18.06
CA ARG A 188 14.02 17.10 19.31
C ARG A 188 12.92 18.14 19.57
N ARG A 189 12.49 18.86 18.51
CA ARG A 189 11.36 19.80 18.61
C ARG A 189 10.06 19.10 18.96
N LEU A 190 9.79 17.95 18.35
CA LEU A 190 8.61 17.16 18.66
C LEU A 190 8.65 16.63 20.09
N LEU A 191 9.77 16.07 20.54
CA LEU A 191 9.93 15.58 21.90
C LEU A 191 9.72 16.69 22.96
N LYS A 192 10.22 17.90 22.69
CA LYS A 192 9.99 19.06 23.60
C LYS A 192 8.55 19.54 23.61
N ARG A 193 7.84 19.53 22.47
CA ARG A 193 6.44 20.00 22.37
C ARG A 193 5.45 19.03 22.95
N ALA A 194 5.74 17.74 22.89
CA ALA A 194 4.78 16.68 23.15
C ALA A 194 4.55 16.40 24.65
N GLY A 195 5.43 16.85 25.54
CA GLY A 195 5.28 16.72 26.99
C GLY A 195 5.28 15.28 27.50
N PHE A 196 4.61 15.06 28.61
CA PHE A 196 4.56 13.76 29.29
C PHE A 196 3.85 12.70 28.44
N GLY A 197 4.42 11.49 28.35
CA GLY A 197 3.83 10.36 27.62
C GLY A 197 4.31 10.18 26.18
N THR A 198 5.27 10.99 25.74
CA THR A 198 5.92 10.81 24.43
C THR A 198 6.81 9.58 24.45
N LYS A 199 6.69 8.76 23.40
CA LYS A 199 7.54 7.58 23.19
C LYS A 199 8.25 7.68 21.83
N VAL A 200 9.53 7.36 21.84
CA VAL A 200 10.33 7.13 20.64
C VAL A 200 10.27 5.64 20.33
N LEU A 201 9.90 5.30 19.11
CA LEU A 201 9.84 3.93 18.63
C LEU A 201 10.87 3.77 17.50
N TYR A 202 11.77 2.84 17.66
CA TYR A 202 12.72 2.48 16.62
C TYR A 202 12.04 1.62 15.57
N ARG A 203 12.38 1.87 14.33
CA ARG A 203 11.89 1.19 13.14
C ARG A 203 13.06 0.87 12.23
N THR A 204 12.85 -0.09 11.36
CA THR A 204 13.77 -0.39 10.28
C THR A 204 13.02 -0.33 8.97
N ILE A 205 13.58 0.36 7.99
CA ILE A 205 13.10 0.38 6.61
C ILE A 205 13.97 -0.59 5.83
N GLU A 206 13.36 -1.61 5.24
CA GLU A 206 14.09 -2.66 4.52
C GLU A 206 13.36 -3.08 3.24
N LEU A 207 14.10 -3.69 2.32
CA LEU A 207 13.50 -4.30 1.14
C LEU A 207 12.80 -5.60 1.53
N THR A 208 11.61 -5.82 0.97
CA THR A 208 11.01 -7.16 0.97
C THR A 208 11.80 -8.09 0.03
N SER A 209 11.59 -9.40 0.16
CA SER A 209 12.16 -10.36 -0.81
C SER A 209 11.68 -10.09 -2.24
N PHE A 210 10.42 -9.65 -2.40
CA PHE A 210 9.86 -9.23 -3.68
C PHE A 210 10.54 -7.95 -4.19
N GLY A 211 10.77 -6.95 -3.31
CA GLY A 211 11.49 -5.72 -3.64
C GLY A 211 12.94 -5.98 -4.05
N ALA A 212 13.64 -6.87 -3.35
CA ALA A 212 14.99 -7.27 -3.72
C ALA A 212 15.04 -7.97 -5.10
N GLY A 213 14.05 -8.81 -5.40
CA GLY A 213 13.87 -9.42 -6.72
C GLY A 213 13.62 -8.37 -7.81
N PHE A 214 12.76 -7.40 -7.53
CA PHE A 214 12.47 -6.29 -8.44
C PHE A 214 13.73 -5.48 -8.75
N VAL A 215 14.51 -5.09 -7.73
CA VAL A 215 15.72 -4.29 -7.94
C VAL A 215 16.72 -5.04 -8.80
N ARG A 216 16.99 -6.32 -8.52
CA ARG A 216 17.93 -7.14 -9.32
C ARG A 216 17.52 -7.26 -10.78
N THR A 217 16.22 -7.31 -11.04
CA THR A 217 15.69 -7.52 -12.39
C THR A 217 15.55 -6.22 -13.17
N CYS A 218 15.11 -5.15 -12.50
CA CYS A 218 14.63 -3.96 -13.17
C CYS A 218 15.56 -2.74 -13.08
N LEU A 219 16.49 -2.73 -12.10
CA LEU A 219 17.36 -1.58 -11.90
C LEU A 219 18.84 -1.92 -12.16
N PRO A 220 19.63 -0.95 -12.64
CA PRO A 220 21.06 -1.15 -12.80
C PRO A 220 21.74 -1.20 -11.43
N VAL A 221 22.10 -2.39 -11.00
CA VAL A 221 22.88 -2.66 -9.79
C VAL A 221 24.13 -3.45 -10.18
N PRO A 222 25.27 -3.29 -9.48
CA PRO A 222 26.44 -4.11 -9.71
C PRO A 222 26.05 -5.58 -9.49
N SER A 223 26.38 -6.45 -10.45
CA SER A 223 26.22 -7.89 -10.26
C SER A 223 27.18 -8.33 -9.18
N LEU A 224 26.73 -9.07 -8.18
CA LEU A 224 27.57 -9.64 -7.13
C LEU A 224 28.60 -10.63 -7.70
N ASP A 225 28.36 -11.12 -8.93
CA ASP A 225 29.21 -12.07 -9.66
C ASP A 225 30.17 -11.41 -10.66
N SER A 226 30.22 -10.08 -10.78
CA SER A 226 31.18 -9.42 -11.64
C SER A 226 32.48 -9.25 -10.89
N PRO A 227 33.56 -9.99 -11.23
CA PRO A 227 34.86 -9.74 -10.64
C PRO A 227 35.20 -8.26 -10.92
N ALA A 228 35.58 -7.55 -9.87
CA ALA A 228 36.05 -6.17 -9.95
C ALA A 228 37.04 -6.06 -11.10
N SER A 229 36.67 -5.30 -12.13
CA SER A 229 37.62 -5.01 -13.22
C SER A 229 38.85 -4.37 -12.61
N PRO A 230 40.02 -4.99 -12.70
CA PRO A 230 41.24 -4.41 -12.16
C PRO A 230 41.60 -3.19 -13.02
N GLY A 231 41.49 -2.07 -12.40
CA GLY A 231 42.33 -0.93 -12.55
C GLY A 231 42.67 -0.43 -13.92
N LEU A 232 42.34 0.80 -14.14
CA LEU A 232 43.19 1.73 -14.88
C LEU A 232 44.60 1.69 -14.27
N GLN A 233 45.45 0.82 -14.76
CA GLN A 233 46.90 1.00 -14.61
C GLN A 233 47.27 2.23 -15.43
N ARG A 234 47.65 3.28 -14.71
CA ARG A 234 48.40 4.42 -15.20
C ARG A 234 49.47 3.93 -16.15
N ALA A 235 49.44 4.32 -17.40
CA ALA A 235 50.62 4.44 -18.21
C ALA A 235 51.48 5.53 -17.59
N ALA A 236 52.39 5.14 -16.73
CA ALA A 236 53.54 5.95 -16.35
C ALA A 236 54.46 5.91 -17.56
N GLY A 237 54.73 7.09 -18.11
CA GLY A 237 55.68 7.27 -19.19
C GLY A 237 57.10 6.92 -18.73
N GLU A 238 57.85 6.55 -19.69
CA GLU A 238 59.31 6.53 -19.62
C GLU A 238 59.92 7.46 -20.72
N PRO A 239 61.14 7.81 -20.51
CA PRO A 239 61.74 9.13 -20.67
C PRO A 239 62.09 9.53 -22.08
#